data_9752142161b07d160399582ac84fa6fc
#
_entry.id   9752142161b07d160399582ac84fa6fc
#
_cell.length_a   1.000
_cell.length_b   1.000
_cell.length_c   1.000
_cell.angle_alpha   90.00
_cell.angle_beta   90.00
_cell.angle_gamma   90.00
#
_symmetry.space_group_name_H-M   'P 1'
#
loop_
_entity.id
_entity.type
_entity.pdbx_description
1 polymer ?
#
loop_
_entity_poly.entity_id
_entity_poly.type
_entity_poly.pdbx_seq_one_letter_code
_entity_poly.pdbx_strand_id
1 'polypeptide(L)'
;MVDRLGTQADVLMTESVLGRILETIDSMLNEVPLAGVLLSGDRHVDDHGEYSIINGMTEVEGIGLCVGSSEGGTEPTDADLALFKKKVGKGILMKVDVYAHQFSVFKVNEEVEDATILFVE
;
A
#
# COMPACT_ATOMS: atom_id res chain seq x y z
N MET A 1 19.68 -11.49 4.42
CA MET A 1 18.90 -10.85 3.36
C MET A 1 17.58 -11.60 3.18
N VAL A 2 16.48 -10.87 3.08
CA VAL A 2 15.20 -11.52 2.85
C VAL A 2 15.11 -11.94 1.39
N ASP A 3 14.85 -13.21 1.16
CA ASP A 3 14.61 -13.74 -0.17
C ASP A 3 13.15 -13.48 -0.53
N ARG A 4 12.87 -13.13 -1.76
CA ARG A 4 11.49 -12.98 -2.26
C ARG A 4 10.81 -14.32 -2.49
N LEU A 5 11.29 -15.39 -1.87
CA LEU A 5 10.75 -16.75 -1.97
C LEU A 5 10.71 -17.23 -3.43
N GLY A 6 11.72 -16.86 -4.22
CA GLY A 6 11.80 -17.23 -5.64
C GLY A 6 10.86 -16.47 -6.56
N THR A 7 10.21 -15.43 -6.09
CA THR A 7 9.31 -14.59 -6.88
C THR A 7 9.93 -13.23 -7.15
N GLN A 8 9.33 -12.47 -8.07
CA GLN A 8 9.73 -11.09 -8.36
C GLN A 8 8.67 -10.11 -7.85
N ALA A 9 7.98 -10.44 -6.76
CA ALA A 9 6.99 -9.57 -6.18
C ALA A 9 7.63 -8.25 -5.74
N ASP A 10 6.95 -7.15 -6.02
CA ASP A 10 7.40 -5.81 -5.66
C ASP A 10 7.16 -5.51 -4.18
N VAL A 11 6.17 -6.16 -3.59
CA VAL A 11 5.75 -5.94 -2.20
C VAL A 11 5.57 -7.28 -1.50
N LEU A 12 6.11 -7.38 -0.29
CA LEU A 12 5.89 -8.51 0.60
C LEU A 12 5.14 -8.02 1.83
N MET A 13 4.13 -8.76 2.26
CA MET A 13 3.30 -8.41 3.41
C MET A 13 2.69 -9.68 4.01
N THR A 14 2.44 -9.68 5.32
CA THR A 14 1.67 -10.77 5.92
C THR A 14 0.17 -10.47 5.81
N GLU A 15 -0.66 -11.52 5.83
CA GLU A 15 -2.11 -11.35 5.85
C GLU A 15 -2.58 -10.63 7.11
N SER A 16 -1.89 -10.85 8.22
CA SER A 16 -2.16 -10.17 9.49
C SER A 16 -2.00 -8.66 9.37
N VAL A 17 -0.93 -8.21 8.71
CA VAL A 17 -0.70 -6.78 8.46
C VAL A 17 -1.80 -6.21 7.57
N LEU A 18 -2.15 -6.92 6.50
CA LEU A 18 -3.24 -6.49 5.62
C LEU A 18 -4.56 -6.34 6.39
N GLY A 19 -4.90 -7.31 7.24
CA GLY A 19 -6.11 -7.26 8.04
C GLY A 19 -6.18 -6.02 8.92
N ARG A 20 -5.07 -5.66 9.57
CA ARG A 20 -5.01 -4.45 10.41
C ARG A 20 -5.15 -3.18 9.59
N ILE A 21 -4.55 -3.14 8.40
CA ILE A 21 -4.67 -1.99 7.50
C ILE A 21 -6.13 -1.81 7.08
N LEU A 22 -6.78 -2.90 6.66
CA LEU A 22 -8.18 -2.85 6.23
C LEU A 22 -9.12 -2.41 7.35
N GLU A 23 -8.93 -2.91 8.56
CA GLU A 23 -9.72 -2.49 9.72
C GLU A 23 -9.56 -0.99 9.99
N THR A 24 -8.34 -0.50 9.90
CA THR A 24 -8.05 0.92 10.13
C THR A 24 -8.73 1.81 9.07
N ILE A 25 -8.60 1.45 7.80
CA ILE A 25 -9.24 2.19 6.71
C ILE A 25 -10.77 2.16 6.87
N ASP A 26 -11.35 1.00 7.14
CA ASP A 26 -12.78 0.84 7.32
C ASP A 26 -13.29 1.73 8.46
N SER A 27 -12.59 1.74 9.58
CA SER A 27 -12.92 2.60 10.72
C SER A 27 -12.85 4.08 10.37
N MET A 28 -11.82 4.50 9.64
CA MET A 28 -11.68 5.90 9.22
C MET A 28 -12.79 6.35 8.28
N LEU A 29 -13.26 5.46 7.40
CA LEU A 29 -14.32 5.77 6.44
C LEU A 29 -15.69 6.02 7.10
N ASN A 30 -15.86 5.68 8.37
CA ASN A 30 -17.05 6.07 9.13
C ASN A 30 -17.09 7.57 9.41
N GLU A 31 -15.96 8.25 9.32
CA GLU A 31 -15.83 9.66 9.67
C GLU A 31 -15.43 10.56 8.50
N VAL A 32 -14.72 10.00 7.52
CA VAL A 32 -14.19 10.77 6.39
C VAL A 32 -14.45 10.04 5.08
N PRO A 33 -14.64 10.76 3.95
CA PRO A 33 -14.91 10.12 2.65
C PRO A 33 -13.66 9.55 1.98
N LEU A 34 -12.47 9.97 2.41
CA LEU A 34 -11.19 9.47 1.90
C LEU A 34 -10.27 9.22 3.07
N ALA A 35 -9.86 7.97 3.24
CA ALA A 35 -8.97 7.57 4.31
C ALA A 35 -7.60 7.21 3.75
N GLY A 36 -6.55 7.56 4.47
CA GLY A 36 -5.19 7.19 4.11
C GLY A 36 -4.38 6.87 5.35
N VAL A 37 -3.60 5.80 5.29
CA VAL A 37 -2.66 5.43 6.36
C VAL A 37 -1.28 5.21 5.77
N LEU A 38 -0.26 5.73 6.44
CA LEU A 38 1.12 5.50 6.05
C LEU A 38 1.52 4.06 6.37
N LEU A 39 2.23 3.44 5.45
CA LEU A 39 2.71 2.07 5.58
C LEU A 39 4.16 2.08 6.03
N SER A 40 4.46 1.31 7.07
CA SER A 40 5.81 1.16 7.58
C SER A 40 6.45 -0.11 7.03
N GLY A 41 7.77 -0.09 6.89
CA GLY A 41 8.51 -1.24 6.42
C GLY A 41 9.87 -0.83 5.90
N ASP A 42 10.46 -1.70 5.10
CA ASP A 42 11.81 -1.53 4.57
C ASP A 42 11.85 -1.73 3.06
N ARG A 43 12.73 -0.98 2.42
CA ARG A 43 13.05 -1.16 1.01
C ARG A 43 14.32 -1.99 0.90
N HIS A 44 14.30 -2.93 -0.02
CA HIS A 44 15.42 -3.84 -0.27
C HIS A 44 15.73 -3.88 -1.75
N VAL A 45 16.94 -4.32 -2.07
CA VAL A 45 17.38 -4.52 -3.46
C VAL A 45 17.97 -5.89 -3.57
N ASP A 46 17.60 -6.64 -4.59
CA ASP A 46 18.21 -7.92 -4.93
C ASP A 46 18.57 -7.96 -6.43
N ASP A 47 18.89 -9.14 -6.95
CA ASP A 47 19.26 -9.31 -8.35
C ASP A 47 18.15 -8.96 -9.33
N HIS A 48 16.90 -8.93 -8.86
CA HIS A 48 15.71 -8.62 -9.66
C HIS A 48 15.25 -7.17 -9.50
N GLY A 49 15.95 -6.37 -8.69
CA GLY A 49 15.65 -4.98 -8.47
C GLY A 49 15.11 -4.68 -7.08
N GLU A 50 14.46 -3.53 -6.96
CA GLU A 50 13.95 -3.05 -5.68
C GLU A 50 12.62 -3.70 -5.31
N TYR A 51 12.45 -4.00 -4.03
CA TYR A 51 11.18 -4.46 -3.48
C TYR A 51 11.00 -3.89 -2.06
N SER A 52 9.77 -3.95 -1.56
CA SER A 52 9.44 -3.40 -0.25
C SER A 52 8.79 -4.47 0.63
N ILE A 53 9.13 -4.46 1.90
CA ILE A 53 8.48 -5.30 2.91
C ILE A 53 7.65 -4.37 3.78
N ILE A 54 6.33 -4.54 3.77
CA ILE A 54 5.41 -3.76 4.59
C ILE A 54 5.15 -4.55 5.87
N ASN A 55 5.44 -3.95 7.01
CA ASN A 55 5.31 -4.61 8.31
C ASN A 55 4.28 -3.97 9.23
N GLY A 56 3.64 -2.89 8.81
CA GLY A 56 2.64 -2.24 9.64
C GLY A 56 2.27 -0.86 9.12
N MET A 57 1.81 -0.03 10.05
CA MET A 57 1.39 1.34 9.80
C MET A 57 2.18 2.28 10.68
N THR A 58 2.31 3.54 10.24
CA THR A 58 3.03 4.57 10.99
C THR A 58 2.32 5.91 10.86
N GLU A 59 2.60 6.83 11.77
CA GLU A 59 2.07 8.20 11.71
C GLU A 59 3.15 9.21 11.32
N VAL A 60 4.39 8.76 11.16
CA VAL A 60 5.52 9.68 10.94
C VAL A 60 5.98 9.63 9.50
N GLU A 61 6.83 8.71 9.15
CA GLU A 61 7.34 8.55 7.79
C GLU A 61 7.11 7.12 7.32
N GLY A 62 6.54 6.98 6.14
CA GLY A 62 6.25 5.68 5.58
C GLY A 62 6.91 5.47 4.23
N ILE A 63 7.02 4.21 3.84
CA ILE A 63 7.50 3.82 2.50
C ILE A 63 6.35 3.68 1.52
N GLY A 64 5.13 3.85 1.99
CA GLY A 64 3.94 3.77 1.17
C GLY A 64 2.73 4.35 1.87
N LEU A 65 1.61 4.35 1.14
CA LEU A 65 0.33 4.83 1.63
C LEU A 65 -0.74 3.85 1.19
N CYS A 66 -1.65 3.51 2.10
CA CYS A 66 -2.87 2.79 1.76
C CYS A 66 -4.03 3.76 1.79
N VAL A 67 -4.84 3.78 0.74
CA VAL A 67 -5.99 4.67 0.64
C VAL A 67 -7.26 3.85 0.39
N GLY A 68 -8.37 4.36 0.93
CA GLY A 68 -9.70 3.83 0.66
C GLY A 68 -10.67 4.97 0.59
N SER A 69 -11.76 4.82 -0.17
CA SER A 69 -12.76 5.86 -0.28
C SER A 69 -14.16 5.31 0.00
N SER A 70 -15.06 6.21 0.39
CA SER A 70 -16.48 5.86 0.61
C SER A 70 -17.19 5.43 -0.67
N GLU A 71 -16.62 5.75 -1.83
CA GLU A 71 -17.16 5.32 -3.12
C GLU A 71 -16.65 3.95 -3.55
N GLY A 72 -15.65 3.41 -2.85
CA GLY A 72 -15.04 2.12 -3.20
C GLY A 72 -14.12 2.22 -4.41
N GLY A 73 -13.83 1.04 -5.00
CA GLY A 73 -12.98 0.93 -6.18
C GLY A 73 -11.52 0.71 -5.86
N THR A 74 -10.79 0.14 -6.82
CA THR A 74 -9.35 -0.17 -6.68
C THR A 74 -8.47 0.61 -7.64
N GLU A 75 -9.05 1.46 -8.49
CA GLU A 75 -8.28 2.35 -9.36
C GLU A 75 -7.92 3.62 -8.59
N PRO A 76 -6.66 4.07 -8.64
CA PRO A 76 -6.29 5.31 -7.96
C PRO A 76 -6.93 6.51 -8.65
N THR A 77 -7.53 7.37 -7.84
CA THR A 77 -8.13 8.62 -8.30
C THR A 77 -7.12 9.76 -8.22
N ASP A 78 -7.45 10.91 -8.80
CA ASP A 78 -6.60 12.10 -8.68
C ASP A 78 -6.44 12.52 -7.22
N ALA A 79 -7.50 12.37 -6.41
CA ALA A 79 -7.44 12.67 -4.99
C ALA A 79 -6.50 11.71 -4.24
N ASP A 80 -6.53 10.42 -4.59
CA ASP A 80 -5.62 9.42 -4.02
C ASP A 80 -4.17 9.77 -4.33
N LEU A 81 -3.88 10.11 -5.57
CA LEU A 81 -2.52 10.45 -6.02
C LEU A 81 -2.03 11.76 -5.40
N ALA A 82 -2.91 12.73 -5.24
CA ALA A 82 -2.57 13.99 -4.56
C ALA A 82 -2.21 13.74 -3.10
N LEU A 83 -2.98 12.91 -2.40
CA LEU A 83 -2.70 12.54 -1.03
C LEU A 83 -1.37 11.78 -0.92
N PHE A 84 -1.13 10.84 -1.83
CA PHE A 84 0.11 10.08 -1.88
C PHE A 84 1.33 11.01 -2.06
N LYS A 85 1.26 11.93 -3.00
CA LYS A 85 2.36 12.87 -3.24
C LYS A 85 2.65 13.75 -2.04
N LYS A 86 1.61 14.13 -1.31
CA LYS A 86 1.74 14.94 -0.11
C LYS A 86 2.36 14.17 1.04
N LYS A 87 1.98 12.90 1.23
CA LYS A 87 2.36 12.10 2.39
C LYS A 87 3.65 11.29 2.20
N VAL A 88 3.90 10.80 1.00
CA VAL A 88 5.01 9.87 0.71
C VAL A 88 5.90 10.41 -0.40
N GLY A 89 5.33 10.83 -1.50
CA GLY A 89 6.04 11.28 -2.68
C GLY A 89 6.36 10.15 -3.64
N LYS A 90 7.18 9.20 -3.24
CA LYS A 90 7.56 8.04 -4.05
C LYS A 90 7.51 6.78 -3.20
N GLY A 91 7.05 5.69 -3.75
CA GLY A 91 6.98 4.41 -3.06
C GLY A 91 5.78 3.60 -3.47
N ILE A 92 5.19 2.90 -2.50
CA ILE A 92 4.08 1.99 -2.73
C ILE A 92 2.76 2.68 -2.42
N LEU A 93 1.83 2.61 -3.36
CA LEU A 93 0.44 3.04 -3.16
C LEU A 93 -0.44 1.79 -3.17
N MET A 94 -1.21 1.61 -2.12
CA MET A 94 -2.17 0.53 -2.02
C MET A 94 -3.57 1.14 -2.01
N LYS A 95 -4.42 0.75 -2.93
CA LYS A 95 -5.82 1.19 -2.99
C LYS A 95 -6.70 0.04 -2.59
N VAL A 96 -7.52 0.25 -1.55
CA VAL A 96 -8.42 -0.80 -1.06
C VAL A 96 -9.88 -0.39 -1.23
N ASP A 97 -10.70 -1.37 -1.58
CA ASP A 97 -12.16 -1.26 -1.59
C ASP A 97 -12.67 -2.14 -0.45
N VAL A 98 -12.99 -1.52 0.68
CA VAL A 98 -13.42 -2.26 1.87
C VAL A 98 -14.81 -2.89 1.67
N TYR A 99 -15.60 -2.39 0.75
CA TYR A 99 -16.96 -2.91 0.50
C TYR A 99 -16.93 -4.15 -0.39
N ALA A 100 -16.06 -4.18 -1.37
CA ALA A 100 -15.92 -5.30 -2.30
C ALA A 100 -14.85 -6.31 -1.86
N HIS A 101 -14.11 -6.03 -0.78
CA HIS A 101 -13.00 -6.85 -0.29
C HIS A 101 -11.92 -7.05 -1.36
N GLN A 102 -11.56 -5.97 -2.05
CA GLN A 102 -10.56 -5.97 -3.12
C GLN A 102 -9.49 -4.92 -2.86
N PHE A 103 -8.33 -5.11 -3.47
CA PHE A 103 -7.27 -4.12 -3.40
C PHE A 103 -6.39 -4.19 -4.65
N SER A 104 -5.65 -3.11 -4.87
CA SER A 104 -4.61 -3.03 -5.91
C SER A 104 -3.38 -2.35 -5.33
N VAL A 105 -2.23 -2.68 -5.88
CA VAL A 105 -0.94 -2.16 -5.42
C VAL A 105 -0.20 -1.55 -6.61
N PHE A 106 0.42 -0.41 -6.37
CA PHE A 106 1.11 0.35 -7.41
C PHE A 106 2.47 0.81 -6.91
N LYS A 107 3.41 0.91 -7.82
CA LYS A 107 4.67 1.63 -7.59
C LYS A 107 4.49 3.04 -8.15
N VAL A 108 4.74 4.04 -7.33
CA VAL A 108 4.62 5.44 -7.74
C VAL A 108 5.98 6.10 -7.65
N ASN A 109 6.44 6.58 -8.78
CA ASN A 109 7.64 7.38 -8.89
C ASN A 109 7.25 8.62 -9.71
N GLU A 110 7.79 8.82 -10.89
CA GLU A 110 7.29 9.85 -11.80
C GLU A 110 6.01 9.39 -12.48
N GLU A 111 5.85 8.08 -12.62
CA GLU A 111 4.66 7.45 -13.19
C GLU A 111 4.05 6.48 -12.18
N VAL A 112 2.81 6.11 -12.41
CA VAL A 112 2.10 5.10 -11.63
C VAL A 112 2.13 3.81 -12.42
N GLU A 113 2.74 2.77 -11.83
CA GLU A 113 2.85 1.45 -12.45
C GLU A 113 2.20 0.39 -11.56
N ASP A 114 1.60 -0.62 -12.18
CA ASP A 114 1.09 -1.76 -11.43
C ASP A 114 2.24 -2.45 -10.69
N ALA A 115 1.97 -2.89 -9.48
CA ALA A 115 2.93 -3.64 -8.68
C ALA A 115 2.34 -5.00 -8.31
N THR A 116 3.22 -5.95 -8.04
CA THR A 116 2.82 -7.27 -7.59
C THR A 116 3.05 -7.40 -6.09
N ILE A 117 2.18 -8.14 -5.43
CA ILE A 117 2.27 -8.38 -3.99
C ILE A 117 2.27 -9.87 -3.71
N LEU A 118 3.10 -10.29 -2.77
CA LEU A 118 3.13 -11.64 -2.25
C LEU A 118 2.87 -11.60 -0.76
N PHE A 119 1.89 -12.39 -0.31
CA PHE A 119 1.63 -12.55 1.11
C PHE A 119 2.51 -13.65 1.67
N VAL A 120 3.22 -13.33 2.74
CA VAL A 120 4.12 -14.24 3.43
C VAL A 120 3.67 -14.41 4.87
N GLU A 121 4.12 -15.43 5.51
CA GLU A 121 3.80 -15.67 6.92
C GLU A 121 4.98 -15.37 7.84
#